data_5c11c097c809bb50b36be67b64e446c7
#
_entry.id   5c11c097c809bb50b36be67b64e446c7
#
_cell.length_a   1.000
_cell.length_b   1.000
_cell.length_c   1.000
_cell.angle_alpha   90.00
_cell.angle_beta   90.00
_cell.angle_gamma   90.00
#
_symmetry.space_group_name_H-M   'P 1'
#
loop_
_entity.id
_entity.type
_entity.pdbx_description
1 polymer ?
#
loop_
_entity_poly.entity_id
_entity_poly.type
_entity_poly.pdbx_seq_one_letter_code
_entity_poly.pdbx_strand_id
1 'polypeptide(L)'
;AAHSHTHTHTKAVLNRMSRAIGHLTAVRGMVEDGRDCAEVLIQLSAVRSAINGVCEIILKDHIEHCIVDAINDGDMSTLEALDRAIGFLVK
;
A
#
# COMPACT_ATOMS: atom_id res chain seq x y z
N ALA A 1 0.22 10.68 20.18
CA ALA A 1 1.59 10.37 19.82
C ALA A 1 1.65 9.37 18.68
N ALA A 2 2.55 9.61 17.74
CA ALA A 2 2.74 8.70 16.63
C ALA A 2 3.29 7.37 17.14
N HIS A 3 2.63 6.28 16.79
CA HIS A 3 3.16 4.95 17.05
C HIS A 3 4.35 4.71 16.13
N SER A 4 5.51 4.50 16.73
CA SER A 4 6.66 4.04 15.99
C SER A 4 6.57 2.52 15.87
N HIS A 5 6.31 2.03 14.68
CA HIS A 5 6.25 0.59 14.41
C HIS A 5 7.52 0.14 13.72
N THR A 6 8.13 -0.90 14.27
CA THR A 6 9.19 -1.61 13.56
C THR A 6 8.52 -2.64 12.67
N HIS A 7 8.53 -2.41 11.37
CA HIS A 7 7.96 -3.32 10.39
C HIS A 7 9.01 -4.29 9.89
N THR A 8 8.73 -5.59 9.96
CA THR A 8 9.66 -6.63 9.52
C THR A 8 9.85 -6.65 8.01
N HIS A 9 8.94 -6.02 7.25
CA HIS A 9 8.93 -6.06 5.79
C HIS A 9 9.23 -4.71 5.12
N THR A 10 9.80 -3.76 5.86
CA THR A 10 10.03 -2.41 5.35
C THR A 10 10.83 -2.40 4.05
N LYS A 11 11.93 -3.14 3.98
CA LYS A 11 12.77 -3.19 2.79
C LYS A 11 12.01 -3.76 1.58
N ALA A 12 11.26 -4.85 1.80
CA ALA A 12 10.47 -5.46 0.74
C ALA A 12 9.37 -4.51 0.24
N VAL A 13 8.72 -3.80 1.16
CA VAL A 13 7.70 -2.80 0.82
C VAL A 13 8.30 -1.67 0.00
N LEU A 14 9.44 -1.11 0.44
CA LEU A 14 10.11 -0.03 -0.28
C LEU A 14 10.55 -0.46 -1.68
N ASN A 15 11.06 -1.68 -1.83
CA ASN A 15 11.44 -2.21 -3.14
C ASN A 15 10.24 -2.36 -4.06
N ARG A 16 9.11 -2.83 -3.55
CA ARG A 16 7.86 -2.93 -4.31
C ARG A 16 7.34 -1.56 -4.73
N MET A 17 7.38 -0.59 -3.82
CA MET A 17 6.99 0.80 -4.11
C MET A 17 7.88 1.40 -5.20
N SER A 18 9.20 1.18 -5.13
CA SER A 18 10.13 1.68 -6.13
C SER A 18 9.82 1.10 -7.52
N ARG A 19 9.48 -0.19 -7.59
CA ARG A 19 9.07 -0.81 -8.85
C ARG A 19 7.77 -0.23 -9.38
N ALA A 20 6.80 0.02 -8.52
CA ALA A 20 5.53 0.64 -8.90
C ALA A 20 5.74 2.07 -9.41
N ILE A 21 6.61 2.85 -8.75
CA ILE A 21 6.97 4.20 -9.16
C ILE A 21 7.61 4.17 -10.56
N GLY A 22 8.58 3.26 -10.78
CA GLY A 22 9.22 3.12 -12.08
C GLY A 22 8.24 2.71 -13.17
N HIS A 23 7.34 1.80 -12.87
CA HIS A 23 6.29 1.37 -13.81
C HIS A 23 5.33 2.53 -14.13
N LEU A 24 4.90 3.29 -13.12
CA LEU A 24 4.02 4.45 -13.34
C LEU A 24 4.73 5.52 -14.15
N THR A 25 6.03 5.74 -13.92
CA THR A 25 6.84 6.67 -14.71
C THR A 25 6.87 6.26 -16.18
N ALA A 26 7.04 4.97 -16.47
CA ALA A 26 7.00 4.46 -17.83
C ALA A 26 5.62 4.67 -18.49
N VAL A 27 4.55 4.47 -17.72
CA VAL A 27 3.18 4.70 -18.22
C VAL A 27 2.95 6.18 -18.53
N ARG A 28 3.48 7.07 -17.69
CA ARG A 28 3.44 8.50 -17.93
C ARG A 28 4.09 8.84 -19.28
N GLY A 29 5.23 8.23 -19.58
CA GLY A 29 5.90 8.39 -20.87
C GLY A 29 5.03 7.91 -22.04
N MET A 30 4.30 6.82 -21.86
CA MET A 30 3.36 6.33 -22.86
C MET A 30 2.27 7.37 -23.16
N VAL A 31 1.75 8.02 -22.13
CA VAL A 31 0.74 9.09 -22.29
C VAL A 31 1.35 10.28 -23.01
N GLU A 32 2.55 10.70 -22.64
CA GLU A 32 3.26 11.80 -23.31
C GLU A 32 3.50 11.52 -24.79
N ASP A 33 3.80 10.26 -25.13
CA ASP A 33 4.05 9.82 -26.51
C ASP A 33 2.77 9.57 -27.31
N GLY A 34 1.61 9.75 -26.71
CA GLY A 34 0.33 9.54 -27.38
C GLY A 34 0.01 8.08 -27.69
N ARG A 35 0.52 7.14 -26.87
CA ARG A 35 0.26 5.71 -27.04
C ARG A 35 -1.24 5.42 -26.94
N ASP A 36 -1.64 4.30 -27.52
CA ASP A 36 -3.02 3.87 -27.52
C ASP A 36 -3.61 3.76 -26.10
N CYS A 37 -4.82 4.29 -25.93
CA CYS A 37 -5.48 4.32 -24.62
C CYS A 37 -5.67 2.93 -24.02
N ALA A 38 -5.95 1.92 -24.82
CA ALA A 38 -6.11 0.56 -24.31
C ALA A 38 -4.81 0.04 -23.72
N GLU A 39 -3.67 0.30 -24.37
CA GLU A 39 -2.35 -0.08 -23.85
C GLU A 39 -2.05 0.63 -22.53
N VAL A 40 -2.34 1.93 -22.47
CA VAL A 40 -2.13 2.73 -21.24
C VAL A 40 -2.98 2.19 -20.11
N LEU A 41 -4.25 1.88 -20.35
CA LEU A 41 -5.16 1.37 -19.34
C LEU A 41 -4.72 -0.01 -18.80
N ILE A 42 -4.23 -0.88 -19.68
CA ILE A 42 -3.69 -2.18 -19.28
C ILE A 42 -2.51 -1.99 -18.34
N GLN A 43 -1.59 -1.10 -18.67
CA GLN A 43 -0.42 -0.83 -17.85
C GLN A 43 -0.79 -0.16 -16.53
N LEU A 44 -1.73 0.78 -16.53
CA LEU A 44 -2.23 1.40 -15.29
C LEU A 44 -2.91 0.37 -14.38
N SER A 45 -3.64 -0.57 -14.95
CA SER A 45 -4.25 -1.65 -14.17
C SER A 45 -3.17 -2.51 -13.48
N ALA A 46 -2.06 -2.77 -14.16
CA ALA A 46 -0.94 -3.49 -13.56
C ALA A 46 -0.29 -2.70 -12.42
N VAL A 47 -0.12 -1.38 -12.59
CA VAL A 47 0.39 -0.50 -11.53
C VAL A 47 -0.55 -0.52 -10.33
N ARG A 48 -1.85 -0.41 -10.56
CA ARG A 48 -2.86 -0.46 -9.49
C ARG A 48 -2.77 -1.77 -8.72
N SER A 49 -2.64 -2.90 -9.41
CA SER A 49 -2.49 -4.21 -8.77
C SER A 49 -1.22 -4.29 -7.92
N ALA A 50 -0.12 -3.72 -8.41
CA ALA A 50 1.13 -3.65 -7.64
C ALA A 50 0.97 -2.83 -6.37
N ILE A 51 0.27 -1.70 -6.45
CA ILE A 51 -0.02 -0.86 -5.29
C ILE A 51 -0.91 -1.60 -4.30
N ASN A 52 -1.95 -2.30 -4.77
CA ASN A 52 -2.79 -3.12 -3.92
C ASN A 52 -1.97 -4.19 -3.17
N GLY A 53 -1.01 -4.80 -3.83
CA GLY A 53 -0.12 -5.76 -3.20
C GLY A 53 0.70 -5.15 -2.06
N VAL A 54 1.18 -3.93 -2.24
CA VAL A 54 1.88 -3.18 -1.17
C VAL A 54 0.92 -2.92 -0.01
N CYS A 55 -0.30 -2.47 -0.30
CA CYS A 55 -1.32 -2.21 0.72
C CYS A 55 -1.61 -3.46 1.54
N GLU A 56 -1.72 -4.62 0.90
CA GLU A 56 -1.96 -5.89 1.58
C GLU A 56 -0.85 -6.26 2.54
N ILE A 57 0.40 -6.07 2.14
CA ILE A 57 1.55 -6.36 3.00
C ILE A 57 1.55 -5.44 4.23
N ILE A 58 1.33 -4.14 4.02
CA ILE A 58 1.29 -3.16 5.10
C ILE A 58 0.13 -3.46 6.04
N LEU A 59 -1.05 -3.76 5.50
CA LEU A 59 -2.24 -4.08 6.29
C LEU A 59 -2.01 -5.31 7.16
N LYS A 60 -1.45 -6.37 6.58
CA LYS A 60 -1.17 -7.60 7.31
C LYS A 60 -0.19 -7.36 8.45
N ASP A 61 0.86 -6.60 8.18
CA ASP A 61 1.87 -6.25 9.19
C ASP A 61 1.24 -5.43 10.33
N HIS A 62 0.39 -4.46 9.98
CA HIS A 62 -0.34 -3.64 10.96
C HIS A 62 -1.31 -4.46 11.80
N ILE A 63 -2.04 -5.38 11.21
CA ILE A 63 -2.96 -6.25 11.95
C ILE A 63 -2.18 -7.01 13.02
N GLU A 64 -1.06 -7.62 12.65
CA GLU A 64 -0.24 -8.39 13.59
C GLU A 64 0.26 -7.53 14.75
N HIS A 65 0.79 -6.35 14.48
CA HIS A 65 1.38 -5.47 15.50
C HIS A 65 0.33 -4.72 16.31
N CYS A 66 -0.70 -4.17 15.66
CA CYS A 66 -1.71 -3.37 16.33
C CYS A 66 -2.60 -4.20 17.25
N ILE A 67 -2.90 -5.44 16.89
CA ILE A 67 -3.68 -6.33 17.74
C ILE A 67 -2.89 -6.66 18.98
N VAL A 68 -1.61 -6.99 18.85
CA VAL A 68 -0.74 -7.29 19.98
C VAL A 68 -0.63 -6.08 20.91
N ASP A 69 -0.40 -4.89 20.35
CA ASP A 69 -0.31 -3.66 21.15
C ASP A 69 -1.62 -3.35 21.88
N ALA A 70 -2.77 -3.49 21.20
CA ALA A 70 -4.06 -3.25 21.81
C ALA A 70 -4.34 -4.22 22.97
N ILE A 71 -3.96 -5.47 22.84
CA ILE A 71 -4.12 -6.47 23.88
C ILE A 71 -3.20 -6.14 25.08
N ASN A 72 -1.96 -5.79 24.82
CA ASN A 72 -0.97 -5.51 25.87
C ASN A 72 -1.25 -4.19 26.60
N ASP A 73 -1.64 -3.16 25.86
CA ASP A 73 -1.79 -1.80 26.40
C ASP A 73 -3.24 -1.45 26.74
N GLY A 74 -4.19 -2.26 26.30
CA GLY A 74 -5.62 -1.98 26.50
C GLY A 74 -6.11 -0.77 25.68
N ASP A 75 -5.33 -0.29 24.72
CA ASP A 75 -5.65 0.87 23.90
C ASP A 75 -6.35 0.44 22.61
N MET A 76 -7.62 0.74 22.51
CA MET A 76 -8.44 0.38 21.35
C MET A 76 -8.36 1.42 20.23
N SER A 77 -7.74 2.57 20.45
CA SER A 77 -7.66 3.64 19.44
C SER A 77 -6.89 3.21 18.19
N THR A 78 -5.87 2.37 18.36
CA THR A 78 -5.09 1.81 17.26
C THR A 78 -5.94 0.93 16.35
N LEU A 79 -6.85 0.13 16.94
CA LEU A 79 -7.77 -0.71 16.17
C LEU A 79 -8.81 0.12 15.42
N GLU A 80 -9.28 1.21 16.00
CA GLU A 80 -10.19 2.14 15.33
C GLU A 80 -9.53 2.81 14.13
N ALA A 81 -8.26 3.22 14.28
CA ALA A 81 -7.50 3.81 13.18
C ALA A 81 -7.29 2.80 12.05
N LEU A 82 -7.01 1.55 12.39
CA LEU A 82 -6.85 0.47 11.41
C LEU A 82 -8.17 0.20 10.66
N ASP A 83 -9.28 0.17 11.37
CA ASP A 83 -10.60 -0.05 10.78
C ASP A 83 -10.92 1.04 9.74
N ARG A 84 -10.62 2.31 10.06
CA ARG A 84 -10.77 3.40 9.09
C ARG A 84 -9.89 3.22 7.87
N ALA A 85 -8.65 2.81 8.06
CA ALA A 85 -7.71 2.58 6.95
C ALA A 85 -8.21 1.44 6.04
N ILE A 86 -8.72 0.36 6.60
CA ILE A 86 -9.32 -0.75 5.85
C ILE A 86 -10.50 -0.23 5.01
N GLY A 87 -11.32 0.64 5.58
CA GLY A 87 -12.45 1.25 4.85
C GLY A 87 -12.02 2.00 3.60
N PHE A 88 -10.86 2.64 3.62
CA PHE A 88 -10.31 3.30 2.41
C PHE A 88 -9.86 2.30 1.35
N LEU A 89 -9.35 1.16 1.75
CA LEU A 89 -8.84 0.16 0.81
C LEU A 89 -9.93 -0.58 0.05
N VAL A 90 -11.10 -0.76 0.67
CA VAL A 90 -12.20 -1.55 0.06
C VAL A 90 -13.26 -0.69 -0.62
N LYS A 91 -13.05 0.59 -0.74
CA LYS A 91 -13.97 1.50 -1.45
C LYS A 91 -13.95 1.28 -2.95
#